data_847a148fc5e5ebbd6e4810638a87ea5d
#
_entry.id   847a148fc5e5ebbd6e4810638a87ea5d
#
_cell.length_a   1.000
_cell.length_b   1.000
_cell.length_c   1.000
_cell.angle_alpha   90.00
_cell.angle_beta   90.00
_cell.angle_gamma   90.00
#
_symmetry.space_group_name_H-M   'P 1'
#
loop_
_entity.id
_entity.type
_entity.pdbx_description
1 polymer ?
#
loop_
_entity_poly.entity_id
_entity_poly.type
_entity_poly.pdbx_seq_one_letter_code
_entity_poly.pdbx_strand_id
1 'polypeptide(L)'
;MTYLPNADAERAEMLKALELESIDGLFTHLPEALKLDRVDLPEPLSEVELVQYVRELGRLNARISPANSFLGAGASRRFSPAIVNQVISRPDFYTTYTPYQAEASQGTLQATYEFQSMITLLTGLDVANASLYDGATALAEATAMAVAHTNRQNVVVAGALHPEYAQVLKTYSEAQQYEILRVAPGADGRVDLAKLEQAVTSTTAALILQQPNFYGVLEEPKIISDLAHRSGALLIACVDPISLGILAPPGEYGADLAVGDGQPLGIPLSFGGPYVGFIACTEALMRRMPGRLVGATVDAQGRRGYVLTLQAREQHIRREHATSNITTNHALMAIAATVYLAHMGGEGLKQLAELSAQRAHHLAAQLVERKGYRLAFDGPFLWEFVMHTPYPAEQTQAFMLERGVLPGLPLGRFFPELSDALLISVTELNHPKAIERFLEALA
;
A
#
# COMPACT_ATOMS: atom_id res chain seq x y z
N MET A 1 37.58 0.38 12.33
CA MET A 1 38.35 -0.89 12.34
C MET A 1 37.67 -1.83 11.35
N THR A 2 38.32 -2.15 10.26
CA THR A 2 37.76 -3.09 9.27
C THR A 2 37.90 -4.49 9.83
N TYR A 3 36.80 -5.21 10.01
CA TYR A 3 36.83 -6.61 10.39
C TYR A 3 37.26 -7.43 9.17
N LEU A 4 38.50 -7.93 9.20
CA LEU A 4 39.02 -8.85 8.21
C LEU A 4 39.06 -10.25 8.82
N PRO A 5 38.20 -11.19 8.38
CA PRO A 5 38.16 -12.53 8.96
C PRO A 5 39.42 -13.34 8.73
N ASN A 6 40.23 -12.97 7.72
CA ASN A 6 41.48 -13.65 7.37
C ASN A 6 42.61 -12.62 7.19
N ALA A 7 43.60 -12.65 8.05
CA ALA A 7 44.82 -11.85 7.92
C ALA A 7 45.69 -12.38 6.76
N ASP A 8 46.65 -11.57 6.30
CA ASP A 8 47.55 -11.96 5.18
C ASP A 8 48.34 -13.22 5.47
N ALA A 9 48.76 -13.42 6.74
CA ALA A 9 49.46 -14.64 7.15
C ALA A 9 48.57 -15.88 7.04
N GLU A 10 47.32 -15.81 7.48
CA GLU A 10 46.36 -16.92 7.39
C GLU A 10 45.99 -17.20 5.92
N ARG A 11 45.86 -16.13 5.10
CA ARG A 11 45.65 -16.27 3.67
C ARG A 11 46.78 -16.97 2.95
N ALA A 12 48.04 -16.66 3.34
CA ALA A 12 49.22 -17.32 2.80
C ALA A 12 49.25 -18.82 3.19
N GLU A 13 48.87 -19.16 4.43
CA GLU A 13 48.78 -20.57 4.87
C GLU A 13 47.68 -21.32 4.09
N MET A 14 46.55 -20.71 3.85
CA MET A 14 45.47 -21.30 3.03
C MET A 14 45.93 -21.56 1.59
N LEU A 15 46.57 -20.58 0.95
CA LEU A 15 47.12 -20.75 -0.40
C LEU A 15 48.15 -21.87 -0.44
N LYS A 16 49.06 -21.94 0.54
CA LYS A 16 50.04 -23.03 0.66
C LYS A 16 49.36 -24.39 0.82
N ALA A 17 48.29 -24.49 1.62
CA ALA A 17 47.54 -25.72 1.80
C ALA A 17 46.83 -26.17 0.52
N LEU A 18 46.52 -25.24 -0.38
CA LEU A 18 45.91 -25.48 -1.68
C LEU A 18 46.96 -25.65 -2.82
N GLU A 19 48.25 -25.58 -2.50
CA GLU A 19 49.35 -25.59 -3.46
C GLU A 19 49.26 -24.49 -4.51
N LEU A 20 48.76 -23.30 -4.12
CA LEU A 20 48.57 -22.12 -5.00
C LEU A 20 49.53 -21.00 -4.59
N GLU A 21 50.03 -20.25 -5.55
CA GLU A 21 50.90 -19.07 -5.32
C GLU A 21 50.06 -17.79 -5.10
N SER A 22 48.86 -17.73 -5.64
CA SER A 22 47.97 -16.55 -5.53
C SER A 22 46.48 -16.96 -5.54
N ILE A 23 45.63 -16.02 -5.15
CA ILE A 23 44.18 -16.17 -5.25
C ILE A 23 43.74 -16.38 -6.71
N ASP A 24 44.42 -15.77 -7.68
CA ASP A 24 44.12 -15.93 -9.11
C ASP A 24 44.24 -17.36 -9.56
N GLY A 25 45.11 -18.15 -8.90
CA GLY A 25 45.22 -19.59 -9.14
C GLY A 25 43.93 -20.37 -8.94
N LEU A 26 43.00 -19.87 -8.11
CA LEU A 26 41.66 -20.45 -7.90
C LEU A 26 40.77 -20.36 -9.15
N PHE A 27 41.08 -19.44 -10.06
CA PHE A 27 40.25 -19.09 -11.21
C PHE A 27 40.87 -19.55 -12.54
N THR A 28 41.89 -20.41 -12.49
CA THR A 28 42.56 -20.91 -13.70
C THR A 28 41.67 -21.74 -14.64
N HIS A 29 40.57 -22.29 -14.11
CA HIS A 29 39.54 -22.99 -14.86
C HIS A 29 38.65 -22.09 -15.73
N LEU A 30 38.68 -20.78 -15.48
CA LEU A 30 37.90 -19.80 -16.27
C LEU A 30 38.69 -19.45 -17.55
N PRO A 31 38.05 -19.45 -18.74
CA PRO A 31 38.67 -18.92 -19.95
C PRO A 31 39.13 -17.48 -19.77
N GLU A 32 40.33 -17.14 -20.27
CA GLU A 32 40.91 -15.80 -20.13
C GLU A 32 40.00 -14.70 -20.70
N ALA A 33 39.29 -15.00 -21.80
CA ALA A 33 38.33 -14.08 -22.40
C ALA A 33 37.12 -13.68 -21.50
N LEU A 34 36.89 -14.41 -20.41
CA LEU A 34 35.82 -14.12 -19.43
C LEU A 34 36.36 -13.42 -18.18
N LYS A 35 37.67 -13.27 -18.05
CA LYS A 35 38.28 -12.56 -16.93
C LYS A 35 38.38 -11.08 -17.26
N LEU A 36 38.09 -10.26 -16.25
CA LEU A 36 38.29 -8.81 -16.30
C LEU A 36 39.45 -8.47 -15.39
N ASP A 37 40.47 -7.79 -15.91
CA ASP A 37 41.60 -7.30 -15.13
C ASP A 37 41.14 -6.24 -14.12
N ARG A 38 40.16 -5.43 -14.53
CA ARG A 38 39.58 -4.38 -13.70
C ARG A 38 38.12 -4.13 -14.09
N VAL A 39 37.26 -3.94 -13.10
CA VAL A 39 35.92 -3.40 -13.34
C VAL A 39 36.04 -1.89 -13.58
N ASP A 40 35.47 -1.43 -14.71
CA ASP A 40 35.48 0.00 -15.06
C ASP A 40 34.46 0.78 -14.22
N LEU A 41 34.86 1.10 -12.99
CA LEU A 41 34.10 1.91 -12.05
C LEU A 41 34.82 3.22 -11.77
N PRO A 42 34.10 4.31 -11.53
CA PRO A 42 34.70 5.55 -11.04
C PRO A 42 35.54 5.33 -9.78
N GLU A 43 36.56 6.15 -9.58
CA GLU A 43 37.31 6.12 -8.33
C GLU A 43 36.38 6.39 -7.13
N PRO A 44 36.60 5.68 -6.00
CA PRO A 44 35.74 5.82 -4.83
C PRO A 44 35.91 7.21 -4.21
N LEU A 45 34.78 7.79 -3.80
CA LEU A 45 34.76 9.02 -3.03
C LEU A 45 34.99 8.71 -1.54
N SER A 46 35.64 9.61 -0.83
CA SER A 46 35.62 9.60 0.62
C SER A 46 34.18 9.83 1.15
N GLU A 47 33.89 9.42 2.39
CA GLU A 47 32.56 9.63 2.97
C GLU A 47 32.13 11.11 2.96
N VAL A 48 33.07 12.03 3.22
CA VAL A 48 32.80 13.46 3.19
C VAL A 48 32.40 13.93 1.79
N GLU A 49 33.15 13.53 0.76
CA GLU A 49 32.87 13.85 -0.63
C GLU A 49 31.55 13.25 -1.09
N LEU A 50 31.30 11.97 -0.72
CA LEU A 50 30.03 11.28 -1.05
C LEU A 50 28.83 12.01 -0.43
N VAL A 51 28.91 12.39 0.85
CA VAL A 51 27.82 13.14 1.52
C VAL A 51 27.58 14.49 0.86
N GLN A 52 28.64 15.21 0.45
CA GLN A 52 28.50 16.47 -0.27
C GLN A 52 27.84 16.26 -1.64
N TYR A 53 28.31 15.30 -2.41
CA TYR A 53 27.77 14.96 -3.71
C TYR A 53 26.28 14.59 -3.66
N VAL A 54 25.89 13.72 -2.75
CA VAL A 54 24.49 13.32 -2.57
C VAL A 54 23.61 14.50 -2.13
N ARG A 55 24.13 15.39 -1.28
CA ARG A 55 23.42 16.62 -0.89
C ARG A 55 23.22 17.58 -2.08
N GLU A 56 24.19 17.68 -2.96
CA GLU A 56 24.08 18.49 -4.18
C GLU A 56 23.03 17.92 -5.13
N LEU A 57 23.04 16.61 -5.35
CA LEU A 57 21.99 15.93 -6.11
C LEU A 57 20.60 16.17 -5.48
N GLY A 58 20.50 16.08 -4.16
CA GLY A 58 19.26 16.35 -3.44
C GLY A 58 18.73 17.78 -3.62
N ARG A 59 19.62 18.76 -3.88
CA ARG A 59 19.21 20.16 -4.14
C ARG A 59 18.58 20.38 -5.51
N LEU A 60 18.77 19.45 -6.44
CA LEU A 60 18.14 19.50 -7.76
C LEU A 60 16.65 19.18 -7.71
N ASN A 61 16.18 18.53 -6.63
CA ASN A 61 14.76 18.23 -6.44
C ASN A 61 13.98 19.49 -6.03
N ALA A 62 12.73 19.57 -6.47
CA ALA A 62 11.81 20.61 -6.02
C ALA A 62 11.60 20.55 -4.51
N ARG A 63 11.76 21.69 -3.82
CA ARG A 63 11.59 21.79 -2.37
C ARG A 63 10.17 22.18 -2.02
N ILE A 64 9.28 21.18 -2.01
CA ILE A 64 7.90 21.37 -1.57
C ILE A 64 7.78 20.98 -0.11
N SER A 65 7.31 21.92 0.71
CA SER A 65 6.95 21.62 2.10
C SER A 65 5.87 20.53 2.13
N PRO A 66 5.95 19.56 3.06
CA PRO A 66 4.87 18.58 3.21
C PRO A 66 3.47 19.19 3.30
N ALA A 67 3.33 20.32 3.98
CA ALA A 67 2.08 21.07 4.08
C ALA A 67 1.56 21.64 2.76
N ASN A 68 2.45 21.93 1.81
CA ASN A 68 2.10 22.49 0.49
C ASN A 68 1.96 21.40 -0.59
N SER A 69 1.98 20.13 -0.23
CA SER A 69 1.70 19.02 -1.12
C SER A 69 0.26 18.56 -0.94
N PHE A 70 -0.50 18.62 -2.02
CA PHE A 70 -1.88 18.16 -2.12
C PHE A 70 -1.98 16.93 -3.03
N LEU A 71 -0.88 16.19 -3.15
CA LEU A 71 -0.78 14.96 -3.90
C LEU A 71 -1.25 13.79 -3.03
N GLY A 72 -2.11 12.95 -3.57
CA GLY A 72 -2.63 11.72 -2.98
C GLY A 72 -2.62 10.60 -4.02
N ALA A 73 -3.79 10.08 -4.34
CA ALA A 73 -3.96 8.98 -5.30
C ALA A 73 -3.35 7.66 -4.82
N GLY A 74 -3.81 7.17 -3.68
CA GLY A 74 -3.43 5.89 -3.10
C GLY A 74 -2.28 5.94 -2.09
N ALA A 75 -1.40 6.94 -2.17
CA ALA A 75 -0.40 7.22 -1.15
C ALA A 75 -0.41 8.70 -0.80
N SER A 76 -0.43 9.05 0.47
CA SER A 76 -0.56 10.43 0.91
C SER A 76 0.45 10.78 2.02
N ARG A 77 0.88 12.04 2.02
CA ARG A 77 1.69 12.55 3.12
C ARG A 77 0.80 12.74 4.33
N ARG A 78 1.12 12.03 5.41
CA ARG A 78 0.44 12.14 6.71
C ARG A 78 1.46 12.30 7.83
N PHE A 79 1.01 12.79 8.96
CA PHE A 79 1.86 12.94 10.14
C PHE A 79 2.12 11.56 10.76
N SER A 80 3.40 11.23 10.95
CA SER A 80 3.81 10.06 11.70
C SER A 80 4.30 10.48 13.07
N PRO A 81 3.66 10.04 14.17
CA PRO A 81 4.12 10.32 15.52
C PRO A 81 5.55 9.81 15.75
N ALA A 82 6.35 10.56 16.50
CA ALA A 82 7.75 10.23 16.77
C ALA A 82 7.95 8.82 17.36
N ILE A 83 6.97 8.33 18.12
CA ILE A 83 6.99 7.00 18.72
C ILE A 83 7.07 5.88 17.66
N VAL A 84 6.48 6.07 16.47
CA VAL A 84 6.54 5.08 15.39
C VAL A 84 7.99 4.84 15.00
N ASN A 85 8.72 5.91 14.65
CA ASN A 85 10.13 5.80 14.27
C ASN A 85 11.00 5.28 15.43
N GLN A 86 10.71 5.70 16.66
CA GLN A 86 11.45 5.24 17.83
C GLN A 86 11.33 3.72 18.04
N VAL A 87 10.14 3.16 17.83
CA VAL A 87 9.91 1.71 18.01
C VAL A 87 10.54 0.91 16.87
N ILE A 88 10.28 1.29 15.60
CA ILE A 88 10.81 0.53 14.46
C ILE A 88 12.33 0.63 14.30
N SER A 89 12.99 1.62 14.91
CA SER A 89 14.43 1.77 14.92
C SER A 89 15.12 0.92 16.01
N ARG A 90 14.36 0.26 16.89
CA ARG A 90 14.96 -0.63 17.90
C ARG A 90 15.54 -1.88 17.25
N PRO A 91 16.75 -2.31 17.61
CA PRO A 91 17.36 -3.54 17.07
C PRO A 91 16.46 -4.77 17.18
N ASP A 92 15.67 -4.86 18.26
CA ASP A 92 14.74 -5.97 18.51
C ASP A 92 13.73 -6.17 17.36
N PHE A 93 13.34 -5.10 16.65
CA PHE A 93 12.44 -5.14 15.49
C PHE A 93 13.18 -4.93 14.18
N TYR A 94 14.12 -3.98 14.13
CA TYR A 94 14.77 -3.56 12.89
C TYR A 94 15.55 -4.69 12.21
N THR A 95 16.23 -5.55 13.01
CA THR A 95 17.03 -6.66 12.49
C THR A 95 16.27 -7.98 12.39
N THR A 96 14.99 -8.00 12.81
CA THR A 96 14.18 -9.22 12.79
C THR A 96 13.80 -9.61 11.36
N TYR A 97 13.97 -10.89 11.08
CA TYR A 97 13.46 -11.51 9.85
C TYR A 97 12.19 -12.32 10.16
N THR A 98 11.87 -13.33 9.36
CA THR A 98 10.69 -14.16 9.57
C THR A 98 10.76 -14.94 10.89
N PRO A 99 9.75 -14.86 11.77
CA PRO A 99 9.77 -15.50 13.09
C PRO A 99 9.43 -17.00 13.02
N TYR A 100 10.27 -17.81 12.36
CA TYR A 100 10.06 -19.24 12.22
C TYR A 100 10.14 -20.00 13.56
N GLN A 101 11.06 -19.58 14.47
CA GLN A 101 11.23 -20.18 15.77
C GLN A 101 10.40 -19.43 16.80
N ALA A 102 9.23 -19.97 17.14
CA ALA A 102 8.29 -19.31 18.04
C ALA A 102 8.90 -19.05 19.42
N GLU A 103 9.70 -19.97 19.95
CA GLU A 103 10.37 -19.88 21.24
C GLU A 103 11.37 -18.70 21.33
N ALA A 104 11.99 -18.30 20.21
CA ALA A 104 12.92 -17.19 20.15
C ALA A 104 12.28 -15.86 19.74
N SER A 105 11.09 -15.88 19.14
CA SER A 105 10.48 -14.73 18.43
C SER A 105 9.12 -14.30 18.99
N GLN A 106 8.87 -14.54 20.27
CA GLN A 106 7.57 -14.26 20.89
C GLN A 106 7.15 -12.80 20.77
N GLY A 107 8.06 -11.85 20.96
CA GLY A 107 7.75 -10.42 20.84
C GLY A 107 7.34 -10.02 19.41
N THR A 108 8.03 -10.51 18.39
CA THR A 108 7.68 -10.25 16.98
C THR A 108 6.36 -10.91 16.60
N LEU A 109 6.13 -12.15 17.03
CA LEU A 109 4.87 -12.86 16.81
C LEU A 109 3.71 -12.14 17.50
N GLN A 110 3.90 -11.67 18.73
CA GLN A 110 2.89 -10.86 19.42
C GLN A 110 2.57 -9.57 18.65
N ALA A 111 3.59 -8.81 18.22
CA ALA A 111 3.38 -7.58 17.44
C ALA A 111 2.62 -7.85 16.14
N THR A 112 2.91 -8.96 15.46
CA THR A 112 2.18 -9.40 14.26
C THR A 112 0.73 -9.77 14.60
N TYR A 113 0.49 -10.47 15.69
CA TYR A 113 -0.87 -10.80 16.14
C TYR A 113 -1.67 -9.53 16.49
N GLU A 114 -1.03 -8.53 17.09
CA GLU A 114 -1.63 -7.23 17.38
C GLU A 114 -1.98 -6.49 16.08
N PHE A 115 -1.10 -6.50 15.06
CA PHE A 115 -1.41 -5.98 13.72
C PHE A 115 -2.67 -6.64 13.14
N GLN A 116 -2.71 -7.96 13.12
CA GLN A 116 -3.89 -8.72 12.64
C GLN A 116 -5.16 -8.32 13.39
N SER A 117 -5.08 -8.20 14.72
CA SER A 117 -6.21 -7.82 15.56
C SER A 117 -6.70 -6.39 15.28
N MET A 118 -5.79 -5.44 15.04
CA MET A 118 -6.16 -4.07 14.71
C MET A 118 -6.81 -3.97 13.32
N ILE A 119 -6.32 -4.74 12.34
CA ILE A 119 -6.94 -4.81 11.02
C ILE A 119 -8.33 -5.43 11.07
N THR A 120 -8.53 -6.49 11.86
CA THR A 120 -9.89 -7.06 12.05
C THR A 120 -10.84 -6.08 12.72
N LEU A 121 -10.38 -5.34 13.74
CA LEU A 121 -11.17 -4.30 14.39
C LEU A 121 -11.55 -3.15 13.44
N LEU A 122 -10.62 -2.71 12.60
CA LEU A 122 -10.88 -1.65 11.62
C LEU A 122 -11.85 -2.09 10.54
N THR A 123 -11.72 -3.31 10.06
CA THR A 123 -12.50 -3.81 8.92
C THR A 123 -13.82 -4.45 9.33
N GLY A 124 -13.98 -4.80 10.62
CA GLY A 124 -15.15 -5.55 11.10
C GLY A 124 -15.22 -6.98 10.57
N LEU A 125 -14.08 -7.56 10.12
CA LEU A 125 -13.97 -8.93 9.62
C LEU A 125 -13.26 -9.82 10.62
N ASP A 126 -13.40 -11.15 10.44
CA ASP A 126 -13.03 -12.13 11.47
C ASP A 126 -11.50 -12.36 11.56
N VAL A 127 -10.81 -12.37 10.42
CA VAL A 127 -9.40 -12.80 10.34
C VAL A 127 -8.62 -11.84 9.42
N ALA A 128 -7.40 -11.45 9.83
CA ALA A 128 -6.44 -10.75 9.00
C ALA A 128 -5.09 -11.48 9.01
N ASN A 129 -4.30 -11.35 7.95
CA ASN A 129 -2.96 -11.93 7.86
C ASN A 129 -1.89 -11.03 8.46
N ALA A 130 -0.66 -11.54 8.51
CA ALA A 130 0.52 -10.83 9.05
C ALA A 130 0.92 -9.57 8.26
N SER A 131 0.49 -9.40 7.06
CA SER A 131 0.55 -8.34 6.05
C SER A 131 0.90 -8.89 4.67
N LEU A 132 0.74 -8.04 3.66
CA LEU A 132 1.22 -8.23 2.29
C LEU A 132 2.18 -7.09 1.92
N TYR A 133 2.58 -7.00 0.64
CA TYR A 133 3.56 -6.01 0.19
C TYR A 133 2.95 -4.60 0.12
N ASP A 134 1.78 -4.49 -0.50
CA ASP A 134 1.04 -3.25 -0.72
C ASP A 134 -0.44 -3.52 -0.98
N GLY A 135 -1.24 -2.46 -1.12
CA GLY A 135 -2.67 -2.57 -1.37
C GLY A 135 -3.01 -3.19 -2.73
N ALA A 136 -2.21 -2.96 -3.77
CA ALA A 136 -2.43 -3.52 -5.10
C ALA A 136 -2.25 -5.04 -5.10
N THR A 137 -1.18 -5.52 -4.47
CA THR A 137 -0.93 -6.96 -4.27
C THR A 137 -2.03 -7.58 -3.40
N ALA A 138 -2.44 -6.88 -2.33
CA ALA A 138 -3.53 -7.36 -1.46
C ALA A 138 -4.85 -7.53 -2.24
N LEU A 139 -5.18 -6.61 -3.14
CA LEU A 139 -6.36 -6.71 -4.00
C LEU A 139 -6.27 -7.88 -4.97
N ALA A 140 -5.13 -8.07 -5.62
CA ALA A 140 -4.92 -9.17 -6.56
C ALA A 140 -5.02 -10.53 -5.85
N GLU A 141 -4.41 -10.68 -4.68
CA GLU A 141 -4.49 -11.89 -3.88
C GLU A 141 -5.91 -12.17 -3.35
N ALA A 142 -6.64 -11.14 -2.89
CA ALA A 142 -8.04 -11.29 -2.49
C ALA A 142 -8.92 -11.74 -3.65
N THR A 143 -8.65 -11.22 -4.85
CA THR A 143 -9.35 -11.63 -6.07
C THR A 143 -9.08 -13.10 -6.41
N ALA A 144 -7.81 -13.52 -6.34
CA ALA A 144 -7.43 -14.92 -6.52
C ALA A 144 -8.12 -15.85 -5.48
N MET A 145 -8.22 -15.40 -4.22
CA MET A 145 -8.98 -16.13 -3.18
C MET A 145 -10.44 -16.29 -3.56
N ALA A 146 -11.08 -15.23 -4.04
CA ALA A 146 -12.49 -15.27 -4.43
C ALA A 146 -12.76 -16.18 -5.62
N VAL A 147 -11.92 -16.09 -6.67
CA VAL A 147 -11.95 -16.98 -7.84
C VAL A 147 -11.81 -18.46 -7.41
N ALA A 148 -10.80 -18.75 -6.58
CA ALA A 148 -10.56 -20.10 -6.09
C ALA A 148 -11.65 -20.61 -5.13
N HIS A 149 -12.30 -19.74 -4.36
CA HIS A 149 -13.38 -20.12 -3.43
C HIS A 149 -14.67 -20.43 -4.17
N THR A 150 -15.07 -19.57 -5.09
CA THR A 150 -16.32 -19.70 -5.85
C THR A 150 -16.23 -20.69 -7.01
N ASN A 151 -15.00 -21.01 -7.43
CA ASN A 151 -14.71 -21.76 -8.67
C ASN A 151 -15.36 -21.12 -9.91
N ARG A 152 -15.34 -19.77 -9.97
CA ARG A 152 -15.88 -18.95 -11.06
C ARG A 152 -14.76 -18.07 -11.61
N GLN A 153 -14.86 -17.65 -12.88
CA GLN A 153 -13.76 -17.00 -13.61
C GLN A 153 -13.99 -15.50 -13.90
N ASN A 154 -15.16 -14.94 -13.58
CA ASN A 154 -15.48 -13.56 -13.92
C ASN A 154 -15.42 -12.68 -12.66
N VAL A 155 -14.72 -11.56 -12.76
CA VAL A 155 -14.59 -10.55 -11.70
C VAL A 155 -15.11 -9.23 -12.22
N VAL A 156 -15.94 -8.54 -11.45
CA VAL A 156 -16.51 -7.25 -11.84
C VAL A 156 -15.96 -6.15 -10.95
N VAL A 157 -15.34 -5.13 -11.56
CA VAL A 157 -14.90 -3.92 -10.86
C VAL A 157 -16.02 -2.89 -10.92
N ALA A 158 -16.51 -2.49 -9.76
CA ALA A 158 -17.60 -1.54 -9.61
C ALA A 158 -17.04 -0.11 -9.46
N GLY A 159 -17.19 0.71 -10.49
CA GLY A 159 -16.79 2.12 -10.48
C GLY A 159 -15.30 2.37 -10.69
N ALA A 160 -14.81 3.46 -10.10
CA ALA A 160 -13.46 3.95 -10.27
C ALA A 160 -12.48 3.23 -9.31
N LEU A 161 -11.71 2.29 -9.85
CA LEU A 161 -10.58 1.64 -9.17
C LEU A 161 -9.27 2.38 -9.48
N HIS A 162 -8.37 2.44 -8.52
CA HIS A 162 -7.02 2.99 -8.69
C HIS A 162 -6.34 2.40 -9.94
N PRO A 163 -5.84 3.23 -10.89
CA PRO A 163 -5.34 2.75 -12.17
C PRO A 163 -4.19 1.75 -12.06
N GLU A 164 -3.26 1.97 -11.13
CA GLU A 164 -2.12 1.06 -10.92
C GLU A 164 -2.55 -0.24 -10.25
N TYR A 165 -3.51 -0.21 -9.32
CA TYR A 165 -4.13 -1.42 -8.77
C TYR A 165 -4.80 -2.24 -9.88
N ALA A 166 -5.46 -1.57 -10.80
CA ALA A 166 -6.07 -2.21 -11.94
C ALA A 166 -5.05 -2.86 -12.90
N GLN A 167 -3.83 -2.29 -13.01
CA GLN A 167 -2.75 -2.89 -13.80
C GLN A 167 -2.19 -4.15 -13.11
N VAL A 168 -1.96 -4.09 -11.81
CA VAL A 168 -1.52 -5.26 -11.03
C VAL A 168 -2.57 -6.38 -11.10
N LEU A 169 -3.84 -6.04 -10.89
CA LEU A 169 -4.94 -6.99 -10.99
C LEU A 169 -5.00 -7.65 -12.38
N LYS A 170 -4.80 -6.87 -13.45
CA LYS A 170 -4.70 -7.39 -14.82
C LYS A 170 -3.56 -8.39 -14.98
N THR A 171 -2.37 -8.07 -14.47
CA THR A 171 -1.21 -8.99 -14.53
C THR A 171 -1.52 -10.33 -13.87
N TYR A 172 -2.15 -10.32 -12.70
CA TYR A 172 -2.57 -11.54 -12.01
C TYR A 172 -3.66 -12.30 -12.78
N SER A 173 -4.63 -11.57 -13.35
CA SER A 173 -5.73 -12.19 -14.10
C SER A 173 -5.25 -12.93 -15.34
N GLU A 174 -4.29 -12.36 -16.07
CA GLU A 174 -3.68 -12.97 -17.25
C GLU A 174 -2.93 -14.27 -16.88
N ALA A 175 -2.19 -14.24 -15.76
CA ALA A 175 -1.45 -15.42 -15.26
C ALA A 175 -2.37 -16.53 -14.74
N GLN A 176 -3.48 -16.17 -14.09
CA GLN A 176 -4.42 -17.11 -13.46
C GLN A 176 -5.66 -17.39 -14.32
N GLN A 177 -5.76 -16.79 -15.50
CA GLN A 177 -6.81 -17.04 -16.51
C GLN A 177 -8.24 -16.75 -16.02
N TYR A 178 -8.46 -15.62 -15.32
CA TYR A 178 -9.79 -15.10 -15.02
C TYR A 178 -10.02 -13.74 -15.71
N GLU A 179 -11.30 -13.44 -15.99
CA GLU A 179 -11.70 -12.24 -16.72
C GLU A 179 -12.08 -11.09 -15.78
N ILE A 180 -11.69 -9.87 -16.15
CA ILE A 180 -12.05 -8.67 -15.42
C ILE A 180 -12.94 -7.79 -16.30
N LEU A 181 -14.17 -7.58 -15.86
CA LEU A 181 -15.10 -6.62 -16.44
C LEU A 181 -15.13 -5.35 -15.57
N ARG A 182 -14.99 -4.18 -16.19
CA ARG A 182 -15.06 -2.90 -15.49
C ARG A 182 -16.36 -2.19 -15.83
N VAL A 183 -17.11 -1.80 -14.80
CA VAL A 183 -18.28 -0.94 -14.92
C VAL A 183 -17.85 0.48 -14.58
N ALA A 184 -17.86 1.35 -15.60
CA ALA A 184 -17.43 2.74 -15.43
C ALA A 184 -18.37 3.50 -14.48
N PRO A 185 -17.85 4.53 -13.77
CA PRO A 185 -18.68 5.42 -12.97
C PRO A 185 -19.65 6.22 -13.85
N GLY A 186 -20.74 6.65 -13.24
CA GLY A 186 -21.71 7.60 -13.81
C GLY A 186 -21.23 9.05 -13.72
N ALA A 187 -22.12 9.98 -14.05
CA ALA A 187 -21.81 11.41 -14.06
C ALA A 187 -21.53 12.00 -12.68
N ASP A 188 -22.05 11.39 -11.62
CA ASP A 188 -21.81 11.76 -10.22
C ASP A 188 -20.51 11.18 -9.64
N GLY A 189 -19.77 10.38 -10.43
CA GLY A 189 -18.54 9.71 -10.02
C GLY A 189 -18.72 8.38 -9.29
N ARG A 190 -19.97 7.97 -8.99
CA ARG A 190 -20.33 6.66 -8.45
C ARG A 190 -20.50 5.62 -9.55
N VAL A 191 -20.43 4.36 -9.19
CA VAL A 191 -20.73 3.27 -10.13
C VAL A 191 -22.18 3.38 -10.66
N ASP A 192 -22.35 3.17 -11.95
CA ASP A 192 -23.68 3.05 -12.57
C ASP A 192 -24.31 1.71 -12.15
N LEU A 193 -25.21 1.77 -11.17
CA LEU A 193 -25.84 0.57 -10.58
C LEU A 193 -26.63 -0.24 -11.60
N ALA A 194 -27.27 0.41 -12.59
CA ALA A 194 -28.02 -0.32 -13.61
C ALA A 194 -27.09 -1.12 -14.54
N LYS A 195 -25.94 -0.54 -14.91
CA LYS A 195 -24.92 -1.27 -15.66
C LYS A 195 -24.23 -2.33 -14.82
N LEU A 196 -24.01 -2.06 -13.53
CA LEU A 196 -23.43 -3.04 -12.62
C LEU A 196 -24.35 -4.27 -12.50
N GLU A 197 -25.65 -4.07 -12.34
CA GLU A 197 -26.62 -5.18 -12.28
C GLU A 197 -26.62 -6.04 -13.55
N GLN A 198 -26.48 -5.42 -14.73
CA GLN A 198 -26.36 -6.13 -16.00
C GLN A 198 -25.02 -6.90 -16.15
N ALA A 199 -23.95 -6.39 -15.55
CA ALA A 199 -22.63 -6.98 -15.62
C ALA A 199 -22.46 -8.20 -14.69
N VAL A 200 -23.24 -8.26 -13.61
CA VAL A 200 -23.17 -9.32 -12.60
C VAL A 200 -24.03 -10.52 -13.03
N THR A 201 -23.41 -11.68 -13.12
CA THR A 201 -24.06 -12.93 -13.56
C THR A 201 -23.80 -14.06 -12.59
N SER A 202 -24.40 -15.23 -12.81
CA SER A 202 -24.16 -16.45 -12.02
C SER A 202 -22.72 -16.97 -12.14
N THR A 203 -21.93 -16.49 -13.11
CA THR A 203 -20.51 -16.83 -13.28
C THR A 203 -19.56 -15.83 -12.62
N THR A 204 -20.09 -14.77 -12.01
CA THR A 204 -19.29 -13.76 -11.30
C THR A 204 -18.74 -14.35 -10.01
N ALA A 205 -17.41 -14.33 -9.84
CA ALA A 205 -16.69 -14.77 -8.66
C ALA A 205 -16.71 -13.70 -7.56
N ALA A 206 -16.44 -12.45 -7.94
CA ALA A 206 -16.39 -11.33 -7.02
C ALA A 206 -16.76 -10.01 -7.68
N LEU A 207 -17.30 -9.09 -6.86
CA LEU A 207 -17.34 -7.67 -7.11
C LEU A 207 -16.22 -7.00 -6.33
N ILE A 208 -15.47 -6.10 -6.98
CA ILE A 208 -14.46 -5.26 -6.37
C ILE A 208 -15.02 -3.85 -6.23
N LEU A 209 -15.01 -3.32 -5.02
CA LEU A 209 -15.42 -1.97 -4.68
C LEU A 209 -14.27 -1.23 -4.01
N GLN A 210 -13.87 -0.08 -4.53
CA GLN A 210 -12.96 0.82 -3.81
C GLN A 210 -13.77 1.89 -3.06
N GLN A 211 -13.47 2.09 -1.76
CA GLN A 211 -14.22 3.01 -0.88
C GLN A 211 -13.25 3.80 0.04
N PRO A 212 -13.14 5.14 -0.08
CA PRO A 212 -13.63 5.94 -1.22
C PRO A 212 -13.04 5.46 -2.55
N ASN A 213 -13.73 5.70 -3.67
CA ASN A 213 -13.23 5.29 -4.97
C ASN A 213 -12.05 6.17 -5.43
N PHE A 214 -11.43 5.87 -6.58
CA PHE A 214 -10.22 6.59 -7.03
C PHE A 214 -10.44 8.10 -7.26
N TYR A 215 -11.65 8.52 -7.51
CA TYR A 215 -12.00 9.94 -7.64
C TYR A 215 -12.28 10.63 -6.28
N GLY A 216 -12.15 9.89 -5.18
CA GLY A 216 -12.48 10.34 -3.84
C GLY A 216 -13.96 10.23 -3.49
N VAL A 217 -14.82 9.83 -4.44
CA VAL A 217 -16.28 9.75 -4.27
C VAL A 217 -16.66 8.55 -3.42
N LEU A 218 -17.66 8.73 -2.56
CA LEU A 218 -18.23 7.67 -1.74
C LEU A 218 -19.29 6.90 -2.51
N GLU A 219 -19.11 5.60 -2.62
CA GLU A 219 -20.06 4.65 -3.22
C GLU A 219 -21.17 4.26 -2.22
N GLU A 220 -22.11 3.44 -2.67
CA GLU A 220 -23.18 2.85 -1.84
C GLU A 220 -22.88 1.36 -1.57
N PRO A 221 -21.98 1.05 -0.60
CA PRO A 221 -21.41 -0.27 -0.48
C PRO A 221 -22.43 -1.36 -0.14
N LYS A 222 -23.48 -1.03 0.63
CA LYS A 222 -24.54 -1.98 0.99
C LYS A 222 -25.32 -2.48 -0.22
N ILE A 223 -25.66 -1.59 -1.16
CA ILE A 223 -26.39 -1.97 -2.38
C ILE A 223 -25.53 -2.91 -3.24
N ILE A 224 -24.23 -2.60 -3.34
CA ILE A 224 -23.26 -3.40 -4.11
C ILE A 224 -23.04 -4.76 -3.46
N SER A 225 -22.98 -4.81 -2.13
CA SER A 225 -22.89 -6.06 -1.36
C SER A 225 -24.10 -6.96 -1.59
N ASP A 226 -25.30 -6.38 -1.50
CA ASP A 226 -26.55 -7.14 -1.71
C ASP A 226 -26.64 -7.69 -3.14
N LEU A 227 -26.13 -6.93 -4.13
CA LEU A 227 -26.06 -7.40 -5.51
C LEU A 227 -25.07 -8.57 -5.67
N ALA A 228 -23.88 -8.47 -5.07
CA ALA A 228 -22.88 -9.53 -5.07
C ALA A 228 -23.48 -10.82 -4.50
N HIS A 229 -24.04 -10.76 -3.31
CA HIS A 229 -24.56 -11.94 -2.62
C HIS A 229 -25.77 -12.56 -3.29
N ARG A 230 -26.68 -11.76 -3.89
CA ARG A 230 -27.80 -12.30 -4.67
C ARG A 230 -27.35 -13.15 -5.86
N SER A 231 -26.19 -12.85 -6.45
CA SER A 231 -25.61 -13.65 -7.52
C SER A 231 -24.73 -14.81 -7.04
N GLY A 232 -24.47 -14.88 -5.72
CA GLY A 232 -23.53 -15.80 -5.10
C GLY A 232 -22.07 -15.43 -5.35
N ALA A 233 -21.78 -14.18 -5.69
CA ALA A 233 -20.45 -13.62 -5.77
C ALA A 233 -20.00 -13.09 -4.40
N LEU A 234 -18.69 -12.93 -4.20
CA LEU A 234 -18.14 -12.31 -3.02
C LEU A 234 -17.96 -10.79 -3.25
N LEU A 235 -18.04 -9.99 -2.17
CA LEU A 235 -17.66 -8.59 -2.19
C LEU A 235 -16.25 -8.42 -1.63
N ILE A 236 -15.35 -7.81 -2.44
CA ILE A 236 -14.02 -7.38 -2.04
C ILE A 236 -14.04 -5.86 -1.90
N ALA A 237 -13.87 -5.37 -0.68
CA ALA A 237 -13.77 -3.95 -0.38
C ALA A 237 -12.30 -3.52 -0.34
N CYS A 238 -11.90 -2.60 -1.24
CA CYS A 238 -10.60 -1.95 -1.22
C CYS A 238 -10.75 -0.59 -0.51
N VAL A 239 -10.13 -0.42 0.66
CA VAL A 239 -10.40 0.72 1.54
C VAL A 239 -9.16 1.49 1.93
N ASP A 240 -9.31 2.81 2.12
CA ASP A 240 -8.33 3.63 2.83
C ASP A 240 -8.52 3.42 4.34
N PRO A 241 -7.51 2.93 5.08
CA PRO A 241 -7.67 2.63 6.50
C PRO A 241 -8.01 3.84 7.38
N ILE A 242 -7.64 5.07 6.98
CA ILE A 242 -8.01 6.28 7.70
C ILE A 242 -9.51 6.57 7.57
N SER A 243 -10.10 6.22 6.42
CA SER A 243 -11.54 6.44 6.19
C SER A 243 -12.42 5.65 7.16
N LEU A 244 -11.91 4.53 7.66
CA LEU A 244 -12.61 3.68 8.63
C LEU A 244 -12.73 4.32 10.03
N GLY A 245 -12.08 5.48 10.25
CA GLY A 245 -12.34 6.30 11.43
C GLY A 245 -13.73 6.97 11.44
N ILE A 246 -14.39 7.11 10.29
CA ILE A 246 -15.70 7.77 10.12
C ILE A 246 -16.68 7.03 9.20
N LEU A 247 -16.22 6.11 8.37
CA LEU A 247 -17.08 5.28 7.52
C LEU A 247 -17.36 3.94 8.19
N ALA A 248 -18.49 3.32 7.83
CA ALA A 248 -18.83 1.97 8.28
C ALA A 248 -17.74 0.97 7.86
N PRO A 249 -17.32 0.08 8.78
CA PRO A 249 -16.38 -0.99 8.46
C PRO A 249 -16.90 -1.92 7.36
N PRO A 250 -16.03 -2.48 6.51
CA PRO A 250 -16.41 -3.43 5.46
C PRO A 250 -17.31 -4.58 5.92
N GLY A 251 -17.05 -5.16 7.08
CA GLY A 251 -17.88 -6.23 7.64
C GLY A 251 -19.32 -5.82 7.92
N GLU A 252 -19.57 -4.55 8.31
CA GLU A 252 -20.93 -4.06 8.62
C GLU A 252 -21.82 -3.95 7.39
N TYR A 253 -21.26 -3.62 6.21
CA TYR A 253 -22.03 -3.60 4.97
C TYR A 253 -21.97 -4.93 4.20
N GLY A 254 -21.31 -5.94 4.76
CA GLY A 254 -21.33 -7.31 4.26
C GLY A 254 -20.21 -7.60 3.24
N ALA A 255 -19.04 -6.98 3.35
CA ALA A 255 -17.89 -7.41 2.58
C ALA A 255 -17.40 -8.79 3.08
N ASP A 256 -17.01 -9.66 2.15
CA ASP A 256 -16.41 -10.97 2.45
C ASP A 256 -14.89 -10.85 2.64
N LEU A 257 -14.28 -9.89 1.92
CA LEU A 257 -12.86 -9.55 2.00
C LEU A 257 -12.71 -8.02 2.05
N ALA A 258 -11.75 -7.58 2.83
CA ALA A 258 -11.30 -6.18 2.85
C ALA A 258 -9.80 -6.13 2.62
N VAL A 259 -9.37 -5.22 1.74
CA VAL A 259 -7.95 -5.00 1.41
C VAL A 259 -7.65 -3.51 1.40
N GLY A 260 -6.39 -3.17 1.53
CA GLY A 260 -5.95 -1.78 1.41
C GLY A 260 -4.44 -1.65 1.61
N ASP A 261 -3.98 -0.41 1.49
CA ASP A 261 -2.60 -0.04 1.79
C ASP A 261 -2.55 0.66 3.15
N GLY A 262 -1.67 0.17 4.01
CA GLY A 262 -1.43 0.74 5.33
C GLY A 262 -0.43 1.88 5.34
N GLN A 263 0.03 2.39 4.19
CA GLN A 263 0.96 3.52 4.14
C GLN A 263 0.49 4.72 4.99
N PRO A 264 -0.80 5.12 4.98
CA PRO A 264 -1.29 6.23 5.80
C PRO A 264 -1.15 6.02 7.31
N LEU A 265 -0.91 4.79 7.77
CA LEU A 265 -0.77 4.43 9.18
C LEU A 265 0.66 4.67 9.69
N GLY A 266 1.18 5.88 9.50
CA GLY A 266 2.47 6.31 10.04
C GLY A 266 3.70 5.92 9.21
N ILE A 267 3.54 5.41 8.00
CA ILE A 267 4.62 5.01 7.11
C ILE A 267 4.96 6.17 6.15
N PRO A 268 6.23 6.59 6.05
CA PRO A 268 6.62 7.64 5.13
C PRO A 268 6.51 7.19 3.67
N LEU A 269 6.38 8.13 2.73
CA LEU A 269 6.27 7.83 1.30
C LEU A 269 7.53 7.14 0.73
N SER A 270 8.71 7.45 1.23
CA SER A 270 10.00 6.79 0.95
C SER A 270 10.24 6.47 -0.53
N PHE A 271 9.87 7.41 -1.43
CA PHE A 271 10.02 7.27 -2.89
C PHE A 271 9.29 6.05 -3.50
N GLY A 272 8.23 5.57 -2.86
CA GLY A 272 7.43 4.44 -3.33
C GLY A 272 7.45 3.20 -2.43
N GLY A 273 7.98 3.31 -1.23
CA GLY A 273 7.92 2.23 -0.25
C GLY A 273 9.26 1.90 0.43
N PRO A 274 9.29 0.81 1.22
CA PRO A 274 8.23 -0.20 1.33
C PRO A 274 6.99 0.33 2.06
N TYR A 275 5.80 -0.09 1.58
CA TYR A 275 4.51 0.14 2.24
C TYR A 275 4.06 -1.13 2.97
N VAL A 276 2.76 -1.26 3.28
CA VAL A 276 2.22 -2.47 3.88
C VAL A 276 0.80 -2.73 3.37
N GLY A 277 0.61 -3.84 2.64
CA GLY A 277 -0.72 -4.30 2.28
C GLY A 277 -1.39 -5.04 3.45
N PHE A 278 -2.68 -4.89 3.58
CA PHE A 278 -3.47 -5.72 4.49
C PHE A 278 -4.60 -6.44 3.75
N ILE A 279 -4.96 -7.61 4.28
CA ILE A 279 -6.12 -8.37 3.87
C ILE A 279 -6.82 -8.89 5.12
N ALA A 280 -8.12 -8.70 5.18
CA ALA A 280 -9.00 -9.34 6.15
C ALA A 280 -10.13 -10.07 5.43
N CYS A 281 -10.66 -11.11 6.04
CA CYS A 281 -11.76 -11.89 5.48
C CYS A 281 -12.67 -12.49 6.56
N THR A 282 -13.81 -12.99 6.12
CA THR A 282 -14.67 -13.84 6.96
C THR A 282 -13.96 -15.16 7.30
N GLU A 283 -14.32 -15.80 8.40
CA GLU A 283 -13.74 -17.07 8.86
C GLU A 283 -13.80 -18.17 7.77
N ALA A 284 -14.86 -18.19 6.98
CA ALA A 284 -15.05 -19.14 5.88
C ALA A 284 -13.91 -19.13 4.85
N LEU A 285 -13.26 -17.98 4.65
CA LEU A 285 -12.18 -17.78 3.69
C LEU A 285 -10.77 -17.94 4.29
N MET A 286 -10.63 -18.02 5.61
CA MET A 286 -9.35 -18.04 6.33
C MET A 286 -8.35 -19.07 5.77
N ARG A 287 -8.82 -20.28 5.41
CA ARG A 287 -7.96 -21.34 4.88
C ARG A 287 -7.42 -21.08 3.47
N ARG A 288 -7.90 -20.04 2.78
CA ARG A 288 -7.42 -19.60 1.45
C ARG A 288 -6.59 -18.31 1.50
N MET A 289 -6.50 -17.69 2.68
CA MET A 289 -5.80 -16.42 2.86
C MET A 289 -4.31 -16.55 2.50
N PRO A 290 -3.73 -15.64 1.72
CA PRO A 290 -2.30 -15.64 1.42
C PRO A 290 -1.46 -15.18 2.60
N GLY A 291 -0.16 -15.43 2.55
CA GLY A 291 0.79 -14.98 3.55
C GLY A 291 0.67 -15.72 4.88
N ARG A 292 1.38 -15.21 5.87
CA ARG A 292 1.47 -15.82 7.20
C ARG A 292 0.29 -15.42 8.08
N LEU A 293 -0.04 -16.34 8.99
CA LEU A 293 -0.99 -16.12 10.07
C LEU A 293 -0.33 -16.45 11.40
N VAL A 294 -0.47 -15.56 12.37
CA VAL A 294 -0.06 -15.78 13.76
C VAL A 294 -1.30 -16.10 14.58
N GLY A 295 -1.23 -17.16 15.33
CA GLY A 295 -2.27 -17.58 16.29
C GLY A 295 -1.79 -17.45 17.72
N ALA A 296 -2.72 -17.14 18.64
CA ALA A 296 -2.47 -17.24 20.07
C ALA A 296 -2.60 -18.69 20.55
N THR A 297 -1.73 -19.09 21.46
CA THR A 297 -1.68 -20.42 22.06
C THR A 297 -1.27 -20.33 23.53
N VAL A 298 -1.12 -21.46 24.19
CA VAL A 298 -0.55 -21.55 25.54
C VAL A 298 0.62 -22.53 25.55
N ASP A 299 1.62 -22.26 26.38
CA ASP A 299 2.73 -23.18 26.60
C ASP A 299 2.37 -24.31 27.56
N ALA A 300 3.32 -25.21 27.82
CA ALA A 300 3.13 -26.34 28.73
C ALA A 300 2.80 -25.94 30.19
N GLN A 301 3.06 -24.67 30.57
CA GLN A 301 2.74 -24.10 31.87
C GLN A 301 1.45 -23.26 31.84
N GLY A 302 0.69 -23.26 30.73
CA GLY A 302 -0.54 -22.49 30.56
C GLY A 302 -0.33 -20.98 30.31
N ARG A 303 0.90 -20.53 30.05
CA ARG A 303 1.19 -19.11 29.75
C ARG A 303 0.87 -18.83 28.29
N ARG A 304 0.30 -17.66 28.00
CA ARG A 304 0.01 -17.21 26.64
C ARG A 304 1.29 -17.15 25.81
N GLY A 305 1.24 -17.68 24.61
CA GLY A 305 2.28 -17.61 23.60
C GLY A 305 1.68 -17.43 22.21
N TYR A 306 2.54 -17.20 21.22
CA TYR A 306 2.17 -16.95 19.82
C TYR A 306 2.96 -17.87 18.91
N VAL A 307 2.33 -18.34 17.83
CA VAL A 307 2.93 -19.26 16.85
C VAL A 307 2.46 -18.93 15.44
N LEU A 308 3.27 -19.25 14.44
CA LEU A 308 2.78 -19.30 13.07
C LEU A 308 1.81 -20.47 12.95
N THR A 309 0.65 -20.21 12.34
CA THR A 309 -0.41 -21.22 12.19
C THR A 309 -0.81 -21.41 10.72
N LEU A 310 -1.50 -22.51 10.43
CA LEU A 310 -1.96 -22.86 9.08
C LEU A 310 -0.86 -22.83 8.00
N GLN A 311 0.40 -23.10 8.34
CA GLN A 311 1.55 -23.04 7.43
C GLN A 311 1.43 -24.01 6.24
N ALA A 312 0.62 -25.06 6.35
CA ALA A 312 0.38 -26.00 5.26
C ALA A 312 -0.20 -25.37 3.98
N ARG A 313 -0.70 -24.12 4.04
CA ARG A 313 -1.19 -23.35 2.87
C ARG A 313 -0.05 -22.71 2.07
N GLU A 314 1.10 -22.50 2.73
CA GLU A 314 2.19 -21.70 2.18
C GLU A 314 2.95 -22.42 1.06
N GLN A 315 3.57 -21.65 0.17
CA GLN A 315 4.26 -22.14 -1.03
C GLN A 315 5.37 -23.13 -0.70
N HIS A 316 6.14 -22.93 0.37
CA HIS A 316 7.24 -23.83 0.74
C HIS A 316 6.78 -25.25 1.14
N ILE A 317 5.49 -25.42 1.47
CA ILE A 317 4.85 -26.72 1.74
C ILE A 317 4.09 -27.22 0.49
N ARG A 318 3.19 -26.41 -0.05
CA ARG A 318 2.30 -26.80 -1.16
C ARG A 318 2.92 -26.66 -2.55
N ARG A 319 4.03 -25.97 -2.68
CA ARG A 319 4.75 -25.73 -3.93
C ARG A 319 3.81 -25.15 -5.02
N GLU A 320 3.73 -25.80 -6.18
CA GLU A 320 2.87 -25.42 -7.32
C GLU A 320 1.36 -25.48 -7.02
N HIS A 321 0.96 -26.16 -5.96
CA HIS A 321 -0.45 -26.24 -5.52
C HIS A 321 -0.83 -25.16 -4.49
N ALA A 322 0.09 -24.26 -4.14
CA ALA A 322 -0.23 -23.15 -3.25
C ALA A 322 -1.19 -22.15 -3.92
N THR A 323 -2.10 -21.59 -3.15
CA THR A 323 -3.06 -20.58 -3.66
C THR A 323 -2.35 -19.26 -4.00
N SER A 324 -1.21 -19.00 -3.38
CA SER A 324 -0.42 -17.78 -3.52
C SER A 324 1.06 -18.10 -3.46
N ASN A 325 1.88 -17.29 -4.14
CA ASN A 325 3.34 -17.35 -4.06
C ASN A 325 3.92 -16.32 -3.08
N ILE A 326 3.10 -15.67 -2.27
CA ILE A 326 3.55 -14.79 -1.19
C ILE A 326 4.32 -15.62 -0.16
N THR A 327 5.61 -15.32 0.02
CA THR A 327 6.51 -16.05 0.93
C THR A 327 7.01 -15.21 2.09
N THR A 328 6.88 -13.88 2.01
CA THR A 328 7.27 -12.92 3.03
C THR A 328 6.24 -11.81 3.11
N ASN A 329 6.48 -10.86 4.01
CA ASN A 329 5.64 -9.69 4.21
C ASN A 329 6.51 -8.49 4.62
N HIS A 330 5.93 -7.31 4.68
CA HIS A 330 6.61 -6.11 5.17
C HIS A 330 6.44 -5.96 6.69
N ALA A 331 7.04 -6.91 7.44
CA ALA A 331 6.84 -7.04 8.90
C ALA A 331 7.17 -5.76 9.68
N LEU A 332 8.27 -5.05 9.35
CA LEU A 332 8.64 -3.81 10.02
C LEU A 332 7.61 -2.70 9.78
N MET A 333 7.02 -2.63 8.57
CA MET A 333 5.97 -1.67 8.25
C MET A 333 4.64 -2.05 8.92
N ALA A 334 4.35 -3.34 9.08
CA ALA A 334 3.20 -3.79 9.85
C ALA A 334 3.35 -3.38 11.34
N ILE A 335 4.55 -3.46 11.91
CA ILE A 335 4.83 -2.95 13.26
C ILE A 335 4.65 -1.44 13.33
N ALA A 336 5.12 -0.68 12.32
CA ALA A 336 4.91 0.77 12.25
C ALA A 336 3.41 1.11 12.29
N ALA A 337 2.60 0.45 11.46
CA ALA A 337 1.15 0.62 11.44
C ALA A 337 0.49 0.25 12.77
N THR A 338 0.96 -0.84 13.42
CA THR A 338 0.49 -1.26 14.74
C THR A 338 0.74 -0.19 15.80
N VAL A 339 1.97 0.35 15.84
CA VAL A 339 2.34 1.42 16.79
C VAL A 339 1.52 2.68 16.53
N TYR A 340 1.32 3.04 15.25
CA TYR A 340 0.49 4.18 14.87
C TYR A 340 -0.96 4.02 15.36
N LEU A 341 -1.58 2.88 15.06
CA LEU A 341 -2.96 2.59 15.47
C LEU A 341 -3.11 2.55 17.00
N ALA A 342 -2.14 1.94 17.70
CA ALA A 342 -2.13 1.91 19.17
C ALA A 342 -1.98 3.31 19.78
N HIS A 343 -1.19 4.18 19.15
CA HIS A 343 -0.98 5.56 19.61
C HIS A 343 -2.19 6.44 19.34
N MET A 344 -2.78 6.34 18.14
CA MET A 344 -3.94 7.15 17.73
C MET A 344 -5.22 6.71 18.42
N GLY A 345 -5.43 5.41 18.56
CA GLY A 345 -6.71 4.84 18.99
C GLY A 345 -7.86 5.18 18.04
N GLY A 346 -9.05 4.72 18.35
CA GLY A 346 -10.24 4.99 17.51
C GLY A 346 -10.60 6.47 17.46
N GLU A 347 -10.49 7.17 18.58
CA GLU A 347 -10.82 8.60 18.65
C GLU A 347 -9.82 9.45 17.85
N GLY A 348 -8.51 9.18 17.95
CA GLY A 348 -7.49 9.88 17.17
C GLY A 348 -7.65 9.65 15.67
N LEU A 349 -7.98 8.43 15.26
CA LEU A 349 -8.23 8.10 13.85
C LEU A 349 -9.46 8.85 13.31
N LYS A 350 -10.53 8.91 14.11
CA LYS A 350 -11.74 9.68 13.79
C LYS A 350 -11.43 11.16 13.63
N GLN A 351 -10.77 11.78 14.61
CA GLN A 351 -10.41 13.20 14.55
C GLN A 351 -9.54 13.53 13.35
N LEU A 352 -8.60 12.65 13.00
CA LEU A 352 -7.75 12.80 11.82
C LEU A 352 -8.56 12.79 10.52
N ALA A 353 -9.48 11.84 10.39
CA ALA A 353 -10.35 11.71 9.24
C ALA A 353 -11.29 12.90 9.08
N GLU A 354 -11.96 13.32 10.18
CA GLU A 354 -12.82 14.49 10.20
C GLU A 354 -12.08 15.77 9.83
N LEU A 355 -10.88 15.99 10.40
CA LEU A 355 -10.06 17.17 10.12
C LEU A 355 -9.64 17.22 8.64
N SER A 356 -9.24 16.09 8.07
CA SER A 356 -8.87 16.00 6.65
C SER A 356 -10.08 16.32 5.77
N ALA A 357 -11.24 15.74 6.04
CA ALA A 357 -12.47 16.00 5.30
C ALA A 357 -12.90 17.47 5.39
N GLN A 358 -12.94 18.05 6.58
CA GLN A 358 -13.29 19.47 6.77
C GLN A 358 -12.42 20.40 5.96
N ARG A 359 -11.10 20.18 5.94
CA ARG A 359 -10.14 20.97 5.17
C ARG A 359 -10.30 20.80 3.68
N ALA A 360 -10.57 19.58 3.22
CA ALA A 360 -10.81 19.29 1.81
C ALA A 360 -12.07 19.99 1.29
N HIS A 361 -13.17 19.89 2.03
CA HIS A 361 -14.42 20.59 1.70
C HIS A 361 -14.26 22.10 1.72
N HIS A 362 -13.50 22.65 2.68
CA HIS A 362 -13.18 24.08 2.69
C HIS A 362 -12.40 24.51 1.45
N LEU A 363 -11.34 23.78 1.07
CA LEU A 363 -10.57 24.07 -0.14
C LEU A 363 -11.43 23.94 -1.41
N ALA A 364 -12.23 22.88 -1.52
CA ALA A 364 -13.12 22.66 -2.66
C ALA A 364 -14.12 23.81 -2.84
N ALA A 365 -14.75 24.26 -1.75
CA ALA A 365 -15.68 25.39 -1.76
C ALA A 365 -15.01 26.68 -2.26
N GLN A 366 -13.80 26.99 -1.76
CA GLN A 366 -13.04 28.17 -2.18
C GLN A 366 -12.59 28.09 -3.66
N LEU A 367 -12.34 26.89 -4.17
CA LEU A 367 -11.97 26.71 -5.58
C LEU A 367 -13.17 26.93 -6.51
N VAL A 368 -14.35 26.41 -6.15
CA VAL A 368 -15.56 26.54 -6.98
C VAL A 368 -16.01 27.99 -7.15
N GLU A 369 -15.70 28.87 -6.19
CA GLU A 369 -15.94 30.32 -6.31
C GLU A 369 -15.04 30.99 -7.36
N ARG A 370 -13.99 30.33 -7.82
CA ARG A 370 -13.05 30.88 -8.81
C ARG A 370 -13.50 30.57 -10.24
N LYS A 371 -13.38 31.54 -11.13
CA LYS A 371 -13.75 31.39 -12.53
C LYS A 371 -12.98 30.25 -13.21
N GLY A 372 -13.71 29.30 -13.78
CA GLY A 372 -13.15 28.18 -14.54
C GLY A 372 -12.84 26.94 -13.70
N TYR A 373 -13.02 27.00 -12.36
CA TYR A 373 -12.91 25.83 -11.49
C TYR A 373 -14.28 25.24 -11.21
N ARG A 374 -14.40 23.91 -11.30
CA ARG A 374 -15.64 23.18 -10.96
C ARG A 374 -15.29 21.77 -10.51
N LEU A 375 -16.07 21.22 -9.60
CA LEU A 375 -15.97 19.79 -9.28
C LEU A 375 -16.30 18.97 -10.54
N ALA A 376 -15.55 17.89 -10.74
CA ALA A 376 -15.81 16.98 -11.86
C ALA A 376 -17.00 16.06 -11.57
N PHE A 377 -17.26 15.78 -10.29
CA PHE A 377 -18.30 14.87 -9.84
C PHE A 377 -19.09 15.49 -8.69
N ASP A 378 -20.41 15.26 -8.67
CA ASP A 378 -21.34 15.77 -7.66
C ASP A 378 -21.51 14.80 -6.48
N GLY A 379 -20.90 13.61 -6.53
CA GLY A 379 -20.95 12.63 -5.45
C GLY A 379 -20.26 13.12 -4.18
N PRO A 380 -20.68 12.65 -2.99
CA PRO A 380 -20.03 13.01 -1.72
C PRO A 380 -18.59 12.46 -1.69
N PHE A 381 -17.68 13.21 -1.08
CA PHE A 381 -16.26 12.83 -0.95
C PHE A 381 -15.74 13.11 0.47
N LEU A 382 -14.58 12.54 0.81
CA LEU A 382 -13.93 12.82 2.10
C LEU A 382 -12.83 13.87 1.94
N TRP A 383 -11.61 13.47 1.63
CA TRP A 383 -10.45 14.36 1.53
C TRP A 383 -9.74 14.34 0.19
N GLU A 384 -10.22 13.50 -0.74
CA GLU A 384 -9.81 13.56 -2.14
C GLU A 384 -11.01 13.95 -2.99
N PHE A 385 -10.77 14.80 -4.00
CA PHE A 385 -11.79 15.24 -4.93
C PHE A 385 -11.16 15.63 -6.28
N VAL A 386 -11.94 15.50 -7.34
CA VAL A 386 -11.50 15.86 -8.70
C VAL A 386 -12.02 17.26 -9.04
N MET A 387 -11.09 18.15 -9.41
CA MET A 387 -11.38 19.53 -9.77
C MET A 387 -10.93 19.81 -11.20
N HIS A 388 -11.87 20.22 -12.07
CA HIS A 388 -11.52 20.80 -13.35
C HIS A 388 -10.87 22.16 -13.17
N THR A 389 -9.86 22.44 -13.96
CA THR A 389 -9.10 23.69 -13.97
C THR A 389 -9.29 24.43 -15.30
N PRO A 390 -9.13 25.77 -15.34
CA PRO A 390 -9.34 26.57 -16.56
C PRO A 390 -8.31 26.29 -17.66
N TYR A 391 -7.22 25.59 -17.35
CA TYR A 391 -6.14 25.19 -18.25
C TYR A 391 -5.89 23.68 -18.13
N PRO A 392 -5.14 23.07 -19.06
CA PRO A 392 -4.71 21.69 -18.89
C PRO A 392 -4.06 21.45 -17.51
N ALA A 393 -4.43 20.35 -16.87
CA ALA A 393 -4.03 20.09 -15.48
C ALA A 393 -2.51 20.06 -15.27
N GLU A 394 -1.75 19.58 -16.26
CA GLU A 394 -0.28 19.57 -16.23
C GLU A 394 0.31 21.00 -16.24
N GLN A 395 -0.30 21.93 -17.01
CA GLN A 395 0.12 23.33 -17.01
C GLN A 395 -0.19 23.99 -15.68
N THR A 396 -1.37 23.74 -15.11
CA THR A 396 -1.76 24.23 -13.78
C THR A 396 -0.79 23.70 -12.72
N GLN A 397 -0.42 22.42 -12.78
CA GLN A 397 0.54 21.82 -11.86
C GLN A 397 1.93 22.47 -11.98
N ALA A 398 2.46 22.62 -13.19
CA ALA A 398 3.76 23.25 -13.43
C ALA A 398 3.80 24.69 -12.90
N PHE A 399 2.76 25.46 -13.18
CA PHE A 399 2.63 26.85 -12.73
C PHE A 399 2.62 26.96 -11.19
N MET A 400 1.89 26.09 -10.50
CA MET A 400 1.82 26.08 -9.05
C MET A 400 3.11 25.55 -8.41
N LEU A 401 3.78 24.58 -9.07
CA LEU A 401 5.03 24.00 -8.60
C LEU A 401 6.14 25.06 -8.55
N GLU A 402 6.23 25.95 -9.54
CA GLU A 402 7.15 27.11 -9.53
C GLU A 402 6.89 28.04 -8.33
N ARG A 403 5.67 28.06 -7.82
CA ARG A 403 5.25 28.84 -6.66
C ARG A 403 5.33 28.06 -5.33
N GLY A 404 5.94 26.88 -5.35
CA GLY A 404 6.18 26.06 -4.17
C GLY A 404 4.96 25.28 -3.67
N VAL A 405 3.98 25.01 -4.53
CA VAL A 405 2.78 24.22 -4.24
C VAL A 405 2.66 23.07 -5.23
N LEU A 406 2.47 21.86 -4.74
CA LEU A 406 2.13 20.66 -5.55
C LEU A 406 0.62 20.42 -5.42
N PRO A 407 -0.20 20.84 -6.43
CA PRO A 407 -1.65 21.00 -6.25
C PRO A 407 -2.45 19.69 -6.33
N GLY A 408 -1.86 18.61 -6.80
CA GLY A 408 -2.53 17.34 -6.98
C GLY A 408 -2.01 16.57 -8.18
N LEU A 409 -2.69 15.49 -8.53
CA LEU A 409 -2.34 14.61 -9.65
C LEU A 409 -3.12 15.00 -10.92
N PRO A 410 -2.44 15.35 -12.04
CA PRO A 410 -3.11 15.49 -13.34
C PRO A 410 -3.69 14.15 -13.80
N LEU A 411 -5.00 14.09 -13.99
CA LEU A 411 -5.70 12.85 -14.32
C LEU A 411 -5.57 12.45 -15.79
N GLY A 412 -5.23 13.37 -16.68
CA GLY A 412 -5.08 13.12 -18.11
C GLY A 412 -4.12 11.99 -18.48
N ARG A 413 -3.15 11.68 -17.61
CA ARG A 413 -2.22 10.55 -17.80
C ARG A 413 -2.92 9.17 -17.72
N PHE A 414 -4.06 9.08 -17.05
CA PHE A 414 -4.83 7.84 -16.89
C PHE A 414 -6.17 7.90 -17.61
N PHE A 415 -6.76 9.10 -17.69
CA PHE A 415 -8.09 9.37 -18.21
C PHE A 415 -8.02 10.59 -19.16
N PRO A 416 -7.81 10.37 -20.47
CA PRO A 416 -7.66 11.46 -21.45
C PRO A 416 -8.81 12.47 -21.44
N GLU A 417 -10.02 12.03 -21.10
CA GLU A 417 -11.22 12.86 -20.95
C GLU A 417 -11.16 13.82 -19.75
N LEU A 418 -10.27 13.59 -18.80
CA LEU A 418 -10.01 14.41 -17.61
C LEU A 418 -8.66 15.16 -17.71
N SER A 419 -8.23 15.51 -18.92
CA SER A 419 -6.94 16.19 -19.17
C SER A 419 -6.84 17.58 -18.55
N ASP A 420 -7.96 18.22 -18.22
CA ASP A 420 -8.06 19.49 -17.52
C ASP A 420 -8.37 19.32 -16.01
N ALA A 421 -8.30 18.11 -15.47
CA ALA A 421 -8.68 17.82 -14.10
C ALA A 421 -7.51 17.37 -13.22
N LEU A 422 -7.51 17.86 -11.99
CA LEU A 422 -6.60 17.46 -10.91
C LEU A 422 -7.34 16.63 -9.86
N LEU A 423 -6.77 15.51 -9.46
CA LEU A 423 -7.14 14.84 -8.22
C LEU A 423 -6.37 15.52 -7.08
N ILE A 424 -7.10 16.20 -6.22
CA ILE A 424 -6.56 16.96 -5.08
C ILE A 424 -6.80 16.17 -3.82
N SER A 425 -5.75 15.97 -3.03
CA SER A 425 -5.78 15.28 -1.73
C SER A 425 -5.44 16.27 -0.61
N VAL A 426 -6.24 16.28 0.44
CA VAL A 426 -6.03 17.15 1.61
C VAL A 426 -5.91 16.30 2.85
N THR A 427 -4.83 16.50 3.61
CA THR A 427 -4.58 15.76 4.84
C THR A 427 -4.49 16.72 6.04
N GLU A 428 -4.27 16.17 7.22
CA GLU A 428 -4.01 16.93 8.43
C GLU A 428 -2.74 17.79 8.37
N LEU A 429 -1.84 17.55 7.43
CA LEU A 429 -0.65 18.38 7.21
C LEU A 429 -0.98 19.67 6.47
N ASN A 430 -2.05 19.70 5.67
CA ASN A 430 -2.49 20.88 4.93
C ASN A 430 -3.26 21.83 5.86
N HIS A 431 -2.53 22.51 6.78
CA HIS A 431 -3.12 23.46 7.74
C HIS A 431 -3.66 24.72 7.03
N PRO A 432 -4.45 25.58 7.68
CA PRO A 432 -5.13 26.71 7.05
C PRO A 432 -4.20 27.61 6.20
N LYS A 433 -3.00 27.91 6.69
CA LYS A 433 -2.01 28.69 5.91
C LYS A 433 -1.52 27.97 4.66
N ALA A 434 -1.51 26.64 4.63
CA ALA A 434 -1.16 25.88 3.42
C ALA A 434 -2.31 25.95 2.39
N ILE A 435 -3.55 25.96 2.83
CA ILE A 435 -4.73 26.16 1.99
C ILE A 435 -4.73 27.59 1.43
N GLU A 436 -4.48 28.60 2.25
CA GLU A 436 -4.29 29.99 1.81
C GLU A 436 -3.18 30.07 0.73
N ARG A 437 -2.03 29.43 1.00
CA ARG A 437 -0.90 29.37 0.05
C ARG A 437 -1.27 28.70 -1.26
N PHE A 438 -2.08 27.62 -1.22
CA PHE A 438 -2.62 26.97 -2.43
C PHE A 438 -3.44 27.98 -3.26
N LEU A 439 -4.34 28.70 -2.61
CA LEU A 439 -5.23 29.67 -3.25
C LEU A 439 -4.47 30.89 -3.80
N GLU A 440 -3.44 31.35 -3.11
CA GLU A 440 -2.53 32.42 -3.59
C GLU A 440 -1.71 31.97 -4.81
N ALA A 441 -1.24 30.73 -4.82
CA ALA A 441 -0.46 30.18 -5.92
C ALA A 441 -1.23 30.06 -7.24
N LEU A 442 -2.57 30.13 -7.21
CA LEU A 442 -3.44 30.18 -8.38
C LEU A 442 -3.64 31.60 -8.95
N ALA A 443 -3.27 32.64 -8.22
CA ALA A 443 -3.36 34.03 -8.65
C ALA A 443 -2.14 34.40 -9.52
#